data_b9814d20f06d020dea41d2589f22c616
#
_entry.id   b9814d20f06d020dea41d2589f22c616
#
_cell.length_a   1.000
_cell.length_b   1.000
_cell.length_c   1.000
_cell.angle_alpha   90.00
_cell.angle_beta   90.00
_cell.angle_gamma   90.00
#
_symmetry.space_group_name_H-M   'P 1'
#
loop_
_entity.id
_entity.type
_entity.pdbx_description
1 polymer ?
#
loop_
_entity_poly.entity_id
_entity_poly.type
_entity_poly.pdbx_seq_one_letter_code
_entity_poly.pdbx_strand_id
1 'polypeptide(L)'
;NFGLMEWGSSGSRTRIRVKINNNGAKQIYTDVDNIYASGGTNLYNALNQARNYFRSGQVDNWNKTCSKNFLIVISDGYWSSHSSVLSVANTLNKTDNVQTFAVGFALGGANNNYKTLAEKGGTKAPLYAENETDLLAKLTDAIKQAISGRLTFTTPAVMSDVTRGNFIYQSTFEYEKNKQWKGRLKKYKLNSNGTFGAEQWDAADKLNSKNASSRNIWTSGISASGINNFTTSNRDTLKPLMFPSQSPSDTEVDNLINFIRGVDTFDQDSDNN
;
A
#
# COMPACT_ATOMS: atom_id res chain seq x y z
N ASN A 1 -11.75 9.39 -3.70
CA ASN A 1 -12.09 10.79 -4.00
C ASN A 1 -10.83 11.54 -4.40
N PHE A 2 -10.94 12.43 -5.41
CA PHE A 2 -9.83 13.25 -5.90
C PHE A 2 -10.20 14.72 -5.87
N GLY A 3 -9.18 15.57 -5.73
CA GLY A 3 -9.26 17.02 -5.88
C GLY A 3 -8.01 17.57 -6.54
N LEU A 4 -8.07 18.79 -7.04
CA LEU A 4 -6.97 19.46 -7.72
C LEU A 4 -6.78 20.85 -7.13
N MET A 5 -5.54 21.19 -6.85
CA MET A 5 -5.13 22.53 -6.46
C MET A 5 -4.00 23.01 -7.37
N GLU A 6 -4.12 24.20 -7.93
CA GLU A 6 -3.01 24.89 -8.57
C GLU A 6 -2.33 25.81 -7.56
N TRP A 7 -1.05 26.08 -7.74
CA TRP A 7 -0.27 26.93 -6.88
C TRP A 7 0.85 27.68 -7.60
N GLY A 8 1.29 28.80 -7.02
CA GLY A 8 2.29 29.65 -7.63
C GLY A 8 2.89 30.63 -6.62
N SER A 9 3.55 31.69 -7.09
CA SER A 9 4.28 32.66 -6.25
C SER A 9 3.40 33.51 -5.34
N SER A 10 2.16 33.78 -5.71
CA SER A 10 1.24 34.64 -4.93
C SER A 10 0.06 33.85 -4.39
N GLY A 11 -0.55 34.34 -3.31
CA GLY A 11 -1.77 33.76 -2.74
C GLY A 11 -2.94 33.69 -3.71
N SER A 12 -3.03 34.64 -4.64
CA SER A 12 -4.07 34.67 -5.67
C SER A 12 -3.94 33.57 -6.72
N ARG A 13 -2.75 32.96 -6.85
CA ARG A 13 -2.48 31.84 -7.75
C ARG A 13 -2.63 30.49 -7.07
N THR A 14 -2.75 30.46 -5.76
CA THR A 14 -2.93 29.22 -5.00
C THR A 14 -4.40 29.05 -4.71
N ARG A 15 -5.06 28.09 -5.38
CA ARG A 15 -6.51 27.89 -5.26
C ARG A 15 -6.90 26.42 -5.50
N ILE A 16 -7.98 26.00 -4.84
CA ILE A 16 -8.64 24.74 -5.13
C ILE A 16 -9.40 24.88 -6.45
N ARG A 17 -9.01 24.12 -7.44
CA ARG A 17 -9.68 24.08 -8.75
C ARG A 17 -10.80 23.05 -8.76
N VAL A 18 -10.51 21.85 -8.24
CA VAL A 18 -11.50 20.80 -8.09
C VAL A 18 -11.55 20.38 -6.63
N LYS A 19 -12.72 20.49 -6.00
CA LYS A 19 -12.93 20.00 -4.63
C LYS A 19 -12.85 18.49 -4.58
N ILE A 20 -12.38 17.95 -3.45
CA ILE A 20 -12.32 16.49 -3.24
C ILE A 20 -13.74 15.91 -3.24
N ASN A 21 -14.04 15.06 -4.21
CA ASN A 21 -15.32 14.37 -4.32
C ASN A 21 -15.19 13.08 -5.15
N ASN A 22 -16.26 12.30 -5.22
CA ASN A 22 -16.29 11.01 -5.94
C ASN A 22 -16.21 11.16 -7.47
N ASN A 23 -16.58 12.31 -8.04
CA ASN A 23 -16.43 12.64 -9.45
C ASN A 23 -15.17 13.47 -9.75
N GLY A 24 -14.33 13.72 -8.73
CA GLY A 24 -13.16 14.59 -8.84
C GLY A 24 -12.19 14.23 -9.95
N ALA A 25 -11.95 12.96 -10.19
CA ALA A 25 -11.07 12.52 -11.28
C ALA A 25 -11.57 12.97 -12.67
N LYS A 26 -12.88 12.86 -12.92
CA LYS A 26 -13.48 13.34 -14.17
C LYS A 26 -13.42 14.87 -14.30
N GLN A 27 -13.66 15.57 -13.20
CA GLN A 27 -13.56 17.04 -13.16
C GLN A 27 -12.13 17.52 -13.38
N ILE A 28 -11.13 16.84 -12.82
CA ILE A 28 -9.71 17.12 -13.06
C ILE A 28 -9.39 16.96 -14.56
N TYR A 29 -9.82 15.87 -15.16
CA TYR A 29 -9.59 15.61 -16.58
C TYR A 29 -10.11 16.75 -17.49
N THR A 30 -11.25 17.34 -17.16
CA THR A 30 -11.82 18.46 -17.92
C THR A 30 -11.23 19.82 -17.60
N ASP A 31 -10.62 19.99 -16.41
CA ASP A 31 -10.11 21.29 -15.94
C ASP A 31 -8.60 21.46 -16.11
N VAL A 32 -7.86 20.36 -16.24
CA VAL A 32 -6.38 20.40 -16.27
C VAL A 32 -5.84 21.24 -17.43
N ASP A 33 -6.49 21.21 -18.58
CA ASP A 33 -6.12 21.98 -19.77
C ASP A 33 -6.26 23.52 -19.57
N ASN A 34 -6.96 23.93 -18.53
CA ASN A 34 -7.11 25.35 -18.14
C ASN A 34 -6.04 25.81 -17.14
N ILE A 35 -5.02 25.02 -16.88
CA ILE A 35 -3.89 25.37 -16.01
C ILE A 35 -2.75 25.89 -16.88
N TYR A 36 -2.36 27.14 -16.60
CA TYR A 36 -1.24 27.78 -17.30
C TYR A 36 -0.06 27.97 -16.36
N ALA A 37 1.11 27.52 -16.78
CA ALA A 37 2.33 27.73 -16.03
C ALA A 37 2.65 29.21 -15.92
N SER A 38 2.73 29.74 -14.70
CA SER A 38 3.09 31.14 -14.44
C SER A 38 3.43 31.38 -12.97
N GLY A 39 4.36 32.30 -12.73
CA GLY A 39 4.78 32.72 -11.41
C GLY A 39 5.90 31.84 -10.83
N GLY A 40 6.20 32.04 -9.56
CA GLY A 40 7.25 31.30 -8.84
C GLY A 40 6.67 30.17 -7.97
N THR A 41 7.54 29.57 -7.16
CA THR A 41 7.30 28.32 -6.46
C THR A 41 7.12 28.55 -4.95
N ASN A 42 5.92 28.96 -4.52
CA ASN A 42 5.60 29.16 -3.11
C ASN A 42 4.87 27.95 -2.51
N LEU A 43 5.60 26.88 -2.27
CA LEU A 43 5.06 25.65 -1.73
C LEU A 43 4.55 25.79 -0.30
N TYR A 44 5.11 26.72 0.50
CA TYR A 44 4.64 26.99 1.86
C TYR A 44 3.16 27.40 1.87
N ASN A 45 2.78 28.36 1.03
CA ASN A 45 1.38 28.77 0.92
C ASN A 45 0.49 27.65 0.40
N ALA A 46 0.96 26.88 -0.56
CA ALA A 46 0.22 25.74 -1.10
C ALA A 46 -0.10 24.68 -0.04
N LEU A 47 0.89 24.28 0.75
CA LEU A 47 0.69 23.30 1.82
C LEU A 47 -0.24 23.83 2.92
N ASN A 48 -0.13 25.11 3.29
CA ASN A 48 -1.04 25.72 4.27
C ASN A 48 -2.48 25.79 3.74
N GLN A 49 -2.69 26.15 2.48
CA GLN A 49 -4.03 26.15 1.90
C GLN A 49 -4.60 24.74 1.80
N ALA A 50 -3.82 23.76 1.39
CA ALA A 50 -4.23 22.37 1.39
C ALA A 50 -4.63 21.89 2.79
N ARG A 51 -3.82 22.23 3.80
CA ARG A 51 -4.12 21.92 5.21
C ARG A 51 -5.41 22.57 5.68
N ASN A 52 -5.60 23.87 5.41
CA ASN A 52 -6.82 24.59 5.75
C ASN A 52 -8.04 23.98 5.03
N TYR A 53 -7.89 23.55 3.79
CA TYR A 53 -8.94 22.90 3.03
C TYR A 53 -9.36 21.56 3.67
N PHE A 54 -8.42 20.71 4.06
CA PHE A 54 -8.74 19.48 4.79
C PHE A 54 -9.52 19.78 6.08
N ARG A 55 -9.16 20.83 6.81
CA ARG A 55 -9.78 21.22 8.09
C ARG A 55 -11.07 22.02 7.97
N SER A 56 -11.41 22.49 6.79
CA SER A 56 -12.55 23.42 6.57
C SER A 56 -13.93 22.79 6.69
N GLY A 57 -14.02 21.47 6.90
CA GLY A 57 -15.28 20.72 6.85
C GLY A 57 -15.80 20.44 5.43
N GLN A 58 -15.07 20.87 4.40
CA GLN A 58 -15.44 20.62 2.99
C GLN A 58 -14.96 19.24 2.50
N VAL A 59 -14.13 18.57 3.28
CA VAL A 59 -13.64 17.22 2.97
C VAL A 59 -14.29 16.24 3.94
N ASP A 60 -15.25 15.49 3.44
CA ASP A 60 -15.96 14.49 4.24
C ASP A 60 -15.01 13.43 4.77
N ASN A 61 -15.17 13.13 6.06
CA ASN A 61 -14.49 12.02 6.72
C ASN A 61 -12.94 12.09 6.72
N TRP A 62 -12.33 13.26 6.48
CA TRP A 62 -10.88 13.39 6.37
C TRP A 62 -10.13 12.97 7.65
N ASN A 63 -10.72 13.16 8.82
CA ASN A 63 -10.13 12.87 10.13
C ASN A 63 -10.65 11.59 10.79
N LYS A 64 -11.41 10.75 10.09
CA LYS A 64 -11.91 9.50 10.65
C LYS A 64 -10.81 8.44 10.70
N THR A 65 -10.87 7.57 11.70
CA THR A 65 -9.87 6.54 12.00
C THR A 65 -9.53 5.63 10.81
N CYS A 66 -10.50 5.38 9.93
CA CYS A 66 -10.31 4.52 8.76
C CYS A 66 -10.10 5.30 7.45
N SER A 67 -10.04 6.64 7.49
CA SER A 67 -9.76 7.44 6.29
C SER A 67 -8.27 7.72 6.18
N LYS A 68 -7.73 7.54 4.97
CA LYS A 68 -6.37 7.96 4.62
C LYS A 68 -6.45 9.10 3.64
N ASN A 69 -5.70 10.15 3.92
CA ASN A 69 -5.64 11.33 3.09
C ASN A 69 -4.23 11.52 2.55
N PHE A 70 -4.15 11.94 1.31
CA PHE A 70 -2.89 12.07 0.61
C PHE A 70 -2.85 13.42 -0.12
N LEU A 71 -1.67 13.98 -0.15
CA LEU A 71 -1.34 15.15 -0.95
C LEU A 71 -0.20 14.75 -1.89
N ILE A 72 -0.38 14.94 -3.20
CA ILE A 72 0.67 14.73 -4.19
C ILE A 72 1.11 16.11 -4.66
N VAL A 73 2.35 16.48 -4.33
CA VAL A 73 2.98 17.73 -4.77
C VAL A 73 3.79 17.45 -6.01
N ILE A 74 3.44 18.09 -7.13
CA ILE A 74 4.17 18.01 -8.39
C ILE A 74 4.79 19.37 -8.65
N SER A 75 6.09 19.42 -8.87
CA SER A 75 6.81 20.66 -9.17
C SER A 75 8.04 20.40 -10.04
N ASP A 76 8.37 21.36 -10.88
CA ASP A 76 9.53 21.39 -11.78
C ASP A 76 10.65 22.32 -11.27
N GLY A 77 10.54 22.82 -10.04
CA GLY A 77 11.49 23.80 -9.51
C GLY A 77 11.73 23.72 -8.01
N TYR A 78 12.55 24.66 -7.58
CA TYR A 78 12.91 24.83 -6.18
C TYR A 78 11.94 25.83 -5.53
N TRP A 79 11.63 25.61 -4.27
CA TRP A 79 10.81 26.52 -3.46
C TRP A 79 11.65 27.24 -2.40
N SER A 80 11.20 28.44 -2.02
CA SER A 80 11.75 29.19 -0.89
C SER A 80 11.20 28.69 0.46
N SER A 81 11.80 29.17 1.55
CA SER A 81 11.33 28.89 2.92
C SER A 81 11.28 27.40 3.26
N HIS A 82 12.32 26.67 2.90
CA HIS A 82 12.40 25.22 2.99
C HIS A 82 12.01 24.68 4.39
N SER A 83 12.55 25.25 5.48
CA SER A 83 12.23 24.83 6.86
C SER A 83 10.75 24.97 7.19
N SER A 84 10.09 26.05 6.75
CA SER A 84 8.65 26.28 6.95
C SER A 84 7.83 25.27 6.17
N VAL A 85 8.21 24.95 4.94
CA VAL A 85 7.58 23.89 4.12
C VAL A 85 7.63 22.55 4.83
N LEU A 86 8.81 22.18 5.35
CA LEU A 86 8.98 20.93 6.09
C LEU A 86 8.16 20.87 7.39
N SER A 87 8.04 22.00 8.08
CA SER A 87 7.20 22.11 9.28
C SER A 87 5.73 21.84 8.97
N VAL A 88 5.19 22.44 7.90
CA VAL A 88 3.80 22.19 7.49
C VAL A 88 3.59 20.75 7.02
N ALA A 89 4.51 20.20 6.21
CA ALA A 89 4.44 18.81 5.76
C ALA A 89 4.46 17.83 6.95
N ASN A 90 5.32 18.07 7.95
CA ASN A 90 5.35 17.28 9.17
C ASN A 90 4.05 17.38 9.97
N THR A 91 3.44 18.57 10.05
CA THR A 91 2.17 18.76 10.73
C THR A 91 1.02 18.05 10.00
N LEU A 92 0.96 18.16 8.67
CA LEU A 92 0.02 17.40 7.84
C LEU A 92 0.12 15.90 8.13
N ASN A 93 1.34 15.36 8.14
CA ASN A 93 1.58 13.94 8.39
C ASN A 93 1.26 13.52 9.84
N LYS A 94 1.80 14.19 10.82
CA LYS A 94 1.76 13.76 12.24
C LYS A 94 0.49 14.14 12.97
N THR A 95 -0.08 15.29 12.63
CA THR A 95 -1.25 15.84 13.33
C THR A 95 -2.54 15.66 12.53
N ASP A 96 -2.48 15.89 11.23
CA ASP A 96 -3.65 15.88 10.37
C ASP A 96 -3.87 14.54 9.64
N ASN A 97 -2.97 13.58 9.79
CA ASN A 97 -3.01 12.25 9.14
C ASN A 97 -3.12 12.36 7.59
N VAL A 98 -2.43 13.33 7.01
CA VAL A 98 -2.33 13.56 5.56
C VAL A 98 -0.90 13.32 5.12
N GLN A 99 -0.65 12.26 4.38
CA GLN A 99 0.69 11.97 3.85
C GLN A 99 0.96 12.79 2.60
N THR A 100 2.20 13.27 2.44
CA THR A 100 2.62 14.09 1.29
C THR A 100 3.63 13.33 0.43
N PHE A 101 3.25 13.05 -0.82
CA PHE A 101 4.13 12.56 -1.86
C PHE A 101 4.78 13.74 -2.58
N ALA A 102 6.10 13.70 -2.75
CA ALA A 102 6.84 14.71 -3.50
C ALA A 102 7.22 14.15 -4.86
N VAL A 103 6.76 14.79 -5.93
CA VAL A 103 7.07 14.44 -7.32
C VAL A 103 7.85 15.59 -7.94
N GLY A 104 9.11 15.34 -8.27
CA GLY A 104 9.96 16.25 -9.02
C GLY A 104 9.88 15.97 -10.51
N PHE A 105 9.56 16.97 -11.32
CA PHE A 105 9.45 16.85 -12.76
C PHE A 105 10.55 17.63 -13.45
N ALA A 106 11.26 17.00 -14.41
CA ALA A 106 12.31 17.59 -15.23
C ALA A 106 13.42 18.33 -14.42
N LEU A 107 13.82 17.76 -13.29
CA LEU A 107 14.83 18.36 -12.41
C LEU A 107 16.28 18.03 -12.78
N GLY A 108 16.50 17.15 -13.74
CA GLY A 108 17.82 16.67 -14.14
C GLY A 108 18.52 15.82 -13.09
N GLY A 109 17.78 15.28 -12.11
CA GLY A 109 18.32 14.38 -11.09
C GLY A 109 17.71 14.51 -9.70
N ALA A 110 18.29 13.76 -8.76
CA ALA A 110 17.82 13.72 -7.38
C ALA A 110 18.06 15.04 -6.65
N ASN A 111 17.06 15.44 -5.84
CA ASN A 111 17.07 16.72 -5.14
C ASN A 111 16.78 16.55 -3.64
N ASN A 112 17.64 17.08 -2.79
CA ASN A 112 17.51 16.93 -1.34
C ASN A 112 16.26 17.61 -0.76
N ASN A 113 15.76 18.69 -1.38
CA ASN A 113 14.53 19.34 -0.93
C ASN A 113 13.31 18.42 -1.09
N TYR A 114 13.22 17.72 -2.22
CA TYR A 114 12.14 16.73 -2.46
C TYR A 114 12.28 15.52 -1.54
N LYS A 115 13.51 15.05 -1.29
CA LYS A 115 13.77 13.97 -0.34
C LYS A 115 13.27 14.31 1.05
N THR A 116 13.70 15.46 1.59
CA THR A 116 13.28 15.88 2.93
C THR A 116 11.79 16.20 3.02
N LEU A 117 11.17 16.71 1.96
CA LEU A 117 9.72 16.89 1.88
C LEU A 117 8.98 15.56 1.96
N ALA A 118 9.40 14.55 1.21
CA ALA A 118 8.82 13.21 1.24
C ALA A 118 8.95 12.57 2.64
N GLU A 119 10.15 12.62 3.23
CA GLU A 119 10.41 12.08 4.57
C GLU A 119 9.54 12.75 5.65
N LYS A 120 9.46 14.08 5.68
CA LYS A 120 8.61 14.85 6.62
C LYS A 120 7.13 14.66 6.34
N GLY A 121 6.78 14.50 5.06
CA GLY A 121 5.42 14.20 4.61
C GLY A 121 4.95 12.77 4.91
N GLY A 122 5.84 11.90 5.44
CA GLY A 122 5.49 10.53 5.84
C GLY A 122 5.56 9.51 4.71
N THR A 123 6.21 9.85 3.60
CA THR A 123 6.55 8.92 2.51
C THR A 123 8.04 8.57 2.56
N LYS A 124 8.43 7.42 2.00
CA LYS A 124 9.80 6.92 2.15
C LYS A 124 10.81 7.70 1.29
N ALA A 125 10.40 8.07 0.08
CA ALA A 125 11.26 8.71 -0.91
C ALA A 125 10.42 9.57 -1.87
N PRO A 126 11.01 10.60 -2.48
CA PRO A 126 10.39 11.33 -3.56
C PRO A 126 10.36 10.50 -4.85
N LEU A 127 9.49 10.89 -5.76
CA LEU A 127 9.40 10.34 -7.10
C LEU A 127 9.97 11.36 -8.09
N TYR A 128 10.76 10.90 -9.06
CA TYR A 128 11.32 11.76 -10.08
C TYR A 128 10.86 11.31 -11.45
N ALA A 129 10.47 12.27 -12.28
CA ALA A 129 10.03 12.05 -13.66
C ALA A 129 10.71 13.07 -14.57
N GLU A 130 11.33 12.61 -15.64
CA GLU A 130 12.05 13.50 -16.58
C GLU A 130 11.21 13.80 -17.83
N ASN A 131 10.13 13.07 -18.06
CA ASN A 131 9.23 13.24 -19.20
C ASN A 131 7.80 12.85 -18.84
N GLU A 132 6.86 13.04 -19.75
CA GLU A 132 5.44 12.77 -19.56
C GLU A 132 5.16 11.28 -19.23
N THR A 133 5.81 10.35 -19.92
CA THR A 133 5.65 8.91 -19.70
C THR A 133 6.10 8.53 -18.29
N ASP A 134 7.24 9.04 -17.86
CA ASP A 134 7.73 8.84 -16.50
C ASP A 134 6.80 9.46 -15.47
N LEU A 135 6.28 10.68 -15.74
CA LEU A 135 5.35 11.34 -14.83
C LEU A 135 4.10 10.50 -14.62
N LEU A 136 3.53 9.96 -15.68
CA LEU A 136 2.36 9.08 -15.60
C LEU A 136 2.67 7.81 -14.77
N ALA A 137 3.83 7.19 -14.99
CA ALA A 137 4.27 6.04 -14.21
C ALA A 137 4.43 6.39 -12.72
N LYS A 138 5.11 7.51 -12.41
CA LYS A 138 5.34 7.94 -11.02
C LYS A 138 4.07 8.38 -10.30
N LEU A 139 3.13 9.03 -10.99
CA LEU A 139 1.81 9.33 -10.43
C LEU A 139 1.01 8.06 -10.15
N THR A 140 1.07 7.09 -11.06
CA THR A 140 0.46 5.78 -10.86
C THR A 140 1.05 5.08 -9.64
N ASP A 141 2.36 5.12 -9.46
CA ASP A 141 3.05 4.56 -8.29
C ASP A 141 2.67 5.28 -7.00
N ALA A 142 2.59 6.62 -7.00
CA ALA A 142 2.14 7.40 -5.85
C ALA A 142 0.70 7.00 -5.46
N ILE A 143 -0.20 6.91 -6.42
CA ILE A 143 -1.59 6.50 -6.18
C ILE A 143 -1.66 5.04 -5.67
N LYS A 144 -0.88 4.12 -6.25
CA LYS A 144 -0.80 2.74 -5.76
C LYS A 144 -0.29 2.68 -4.32
N GLN A 145 0.78 3.41 -3.99
CA GLN A 145 1.30 3.50 -2.62
C GLN A 145 0.27 4.11 -1.66
N ALA A 146 -0.47 5.13 -2.11
CA ALA A 146 -1.54 5.74 -1.34
C ALA A 146 -2.68 4.75 -1.04
N ILE A 147 -3.08 3.95 -2.03
CA ILE A 147 -4.18 2.98 -1.92
C ILE A 147 -3.73 1.69 -1.21
N SER A 148 -2.47 1.29 -1.34
CA SER A 148 -1.90 0.05 -0.76
C SER A 148 -1.79 0.08 0.77
N GLY A 149 -2.56 0.93 1.43
CA GLY A 149 -2.78 0.85 2.85
C GLY A 149 -3.47 -0.46 3.20
N ARG A 150 -2.87 -1.22 4.12
CA ARG A 150 -3.42 -2.47 4.62
C ARG A 150 -4.86 -2.26 5.09
N LEU A 151 -5.81 -2.78 4.33
CA LEU A 151 -7.20 -2.80 4.76
C LEU A 151 -7.34 -3.94 5.78
N THR A 152 -7.60 -3.59 7.03
CA THR A 152 -7.88 -4.56 8.09
C THR A 152 -9.38 -4.67 8.22
N PHE A 153 -9.95 -5.84 7.89
CA PHE A 153 -11.39 -6.10 7.99
C PHE A 153 -11.76 -6.89 9.24
N THR A 154 -10.79 -7.30 10.04
CA THR A 154 -11.03 -8.07 11.26
C THR A 154 -10.58 -7.27 12.46
N THR A 155 -11.38 -7.33 13.52
CA THR A 155 -10.95 -6.85 14.83
C THR A 155 -9.74 -7.68 15.27
N PRO A 156 -8.66 -7.07 15.77
CA PRO A 156 -7.54 -7.83 16.32
C PRO A 156 -8.03 -8.78 17.39
N ALA A 157 -7.66 -10.05 17.28
CA ALA A 157 -7.99 -11.03 18.32
C ALA A 157 -6.93 -10.97 19.42
N VAL A 158 -7.39 -10.69 20.64
CA VAL A 158 -6.58 -10.76 21.86
C VAL A 158 -6.87 -12.09 22.53
N MET A 159 -5.85 -12.89 22.74
CA MET A 159 -6.01 -14.12 23.53
C MET A 159 -6.11 -13.74 25.00
N SER A 160 -7.23 -14.07 25.61
CA SER A 160 -7.51 -13.79 27.03
C SER A 160 -6.84 -14.76 28.01
N ASP A 161 -6.05 -15.71 27.53
CA ASP A 161 -5.36 -16.66 28.38
C ASP A 161 -4.09 -16.04 28.96
N VAL A 162 -4.17 -15.70 30.23
CA VAL A 162 -3.09 -15.09 31.05
C VAL A 162 -1.85 -16.00 31.14
N THR A 163 -1.98 -17.28 30.87
CA THR A 163 -0.89 -18.27 30.97
C THR A 163 -0.01 -18.34 29.75
N ARG A 164 -0.45 -17.78 28.59
CA ARG A 164 0.26 -17.85 27.31
C ARG A 164 0.86 -16.53 26.81
N GLY A 165 0.91 -15.52 27.65
CA GLY A 165 1.52 -14.22 27.35
C GLY A 165 0.59 -13.25 26.61
N ASN A 166 0.87 -11.96 26.80
CA ASN A 166 0.07 -10.89 26.23
C ASN A 166 0.43 -10.67 24.75
N PHE A 167 -0.33 -11.29 23.86
CA PHE A 167 -0.15 -11.14 22.41
C PHE A 167 -1.44 -10.73 21.72
N ILE A 168 -1.29 -9.94 20.64
CA ILE A 168 -2.35 -9.57 19.73
C ILE A 168 -2.09 -10.28 18.40
N TYR A 169 -3.12 -10.91 17.85
CA TYR A 169 -3.11 -11.46 16.50
C TYR A 169 -3.96 -10.59 15.59
N GLN A 170 -3.40 -10.19 14.46
CA GLN A 170 -4.06 -9.34 13.49
C GLN A 170 -3.97 -9.96 12.11
N SER A 171 -5.12 -10.21 11.49
CA SER A 171 -5.22 -10.56 10.09
C SER A 171 -5.43 -9.30 9.26
N THR A 172 -4.74 -9.20 8.15
CA THR A 172 -4.87 -8.11 7.17
C THR A 172 -4.81 -8.70 5.77
N PHE A 173 -5.26 -7.95 4.78
CA PHE A 173 -5.00 -8.29 3.39
C PHE A 173 -4.55 -7.04 2.62
N GLU A 174 -3.77 -7.27 1.58
CA GLU A 174 -3.33 -6.24 0.64
C GLU A 174 -4.15 -6.40 -0.64
N TYR A 175 -4.92 -5.36 -0.97
CA TYR A 175 -5.70 -5.35 -2.20
C TYR A 175 -4.80 -5.00 -3.38
N GLU A 176 -4.78 -5.85 -4.41
CA GLU A 176 -4.21 -5.55 -5.72
C GLU A 176 -5.30 -5.69 -6.79
N LYS A 177 -5.45 -4.66 -7.63
CA LYS A 177 -6.44 -4.70 -8.71
C LYS A 177 -6.03 -5.74 -9.74
N ASN A 178 -6.96 -6.64 -10.08
CA ASN A 178 -6.78 -7.73 -11.04
C ASN A 178 -5.72 -8.79 -10.64
N LYS A 179 -5.36 -8.86 -9.36
CA LYS A 179 -4.50 -9.89 -8.81
C LYS A 179 -5.13 -10.52 -7.58
N GLN A 180 -4.62 -11.67 -7.17
CA GLN A 180 -5.00 -12.29 -5.90
C GLN A 180 -4.56 -11.40 -4.73
N TRP A 181 -5.46 -11.20 -3.77
CA TRP A 181 -5.17 -10.43 -2.57
C TRP A 181 -4.21 -11.19 -1.66
N LYS A 182 -3.18 -10.50 -1.19
CA LYS A 182 -2.20 -11.08 -0.28
C LYS A 182 -2.70 -11.02 1.15
N GLY A 183 -2.94 -12.17 1.75
CA GLY A 183 -3.28 -12.27 3.17
C GLY A 183 -2.05 -12.17 4.07
N ARG A 184 -2.20 -11.52 5.22
CA ARG A 184 -1.18 -11.44 6.27
C ARG A 184 -1.79 -11.82 7.61
N LEU A 185 -1.07 -12.60 8.41
CA LEU A 185 -1.39 -12.84 9.81
C LEU A 185 -0.16 -12.50 10.65
N LYS A 186 -0.30 -11.50 11.51
CA LYS A 186 0.79 -10.99 12.33
C LYS A 186 0.52 -11.19 13.81
N LYS A 187 1.59 -11.49 14.56
CA LYS A 187 1.59 -11.56 16.02
C LYS A 187 2.38 -10.38 16.58
N TYR A 188 1.77 -9.66 17.50
CA TYR A 188 2.38 -8.54 18.22
C TYR A 188 2.40 -8.81 19.72
N LYS A 189 3.38 -8.24 20.39
CA LYS A 189 3.33 -8.14 21.86
C LYS A 189 2.24 -7.14 22.24
N LEU A 190 1.48 -7.44 23.29
CA LEU A 190 0.55 -6.49 23.91
C LEU A 190 1.30 -5.70 24.98
N ASN A 191 1.31 -4.38 24.87
CA ASN A 191 1.84 -3.50 25.91
C ASN A 191 0.87 -3.43 27.09
N SER A 192 1.37 -3.07 28.28
CA SER A 192 0.56 -2.93 29.52
C SER A 192 -0.57 -1.89 29.40
N ASN A 193 -0.44 -0.93 28.50
CA ASN A 193 -1.47 0.08 28.18
C ASN A 193 -2.48 -0.36 27.12
N GLY A 194 -2.48 -1.63 26.70
CA GLY A 194 -3.39 -2.18 25.69
C GLY A 194 -3.02 -1.86 24.24
N THR A 195 -1.88 -1.24 23.97
CA THR A 195 -1.43 -0.92 22.60
C THR A 195 -0.59 -2.04 21.98
N PHE A 196 -0.46 -2.01 20.65
CA PHE A 196 0.44 -2.88 19.90
C PHE A 196 1.89 -2.59 20.29
N GLY A 197 2.59 -3.61 20.72
CA GLY A 197 4.02 -3.60 20.92
C GLY A 197 4.78 -4.10 19.71
N ALA A 198 5.98 -4.66 19.92
CA ALA A 198 6.82 -5.16 18.83
C ALA A 198 6.16 -6.32 18.08
N GLU A 199 6.27 -6.32 16.75
CA GLU A 199 5.90 -7.46 15.90
C GLU A 199 6.81 -8.64 16.24
N GLN A 200 6.20 -9.79 16.52
CA GLN A 200 6.91 -11.03 16.85
C GLN A 200 7.15 -11.87 15.60
N TRP A 201 6.17 -11.93 14.73
CA TRP A 201 6.25 -12.61 13.44
C TRP A 201 5.09 -12.23 12.52
N ASP A 202 5.34 -12.39 11.22
CA ASP A 202 4.38 -12.41 10.14
C ASP A 202 4.34 -13.82 9.55
N ALA A 203 3.15 -14.43 9.45
CA ALA A 203 2.99 -15.79 8.98
C ALA A 203 3.37 -15.93 7.50
N ALA A 204 3.09 -14.91 6.67
CA ALA A 204 3.45 -14.94 5.25
C ALA A 204 4.97 -14.93 5.06
N ASP A 205 5.69 -14.09 5.82
CA ASP A 205 7.15 -14.03 5.73
C ASP A 205 7.80 -15.34 6.22
N LYS A 206 7.23 -15.94 7.29
CA LYS A 206 7.67 -17.27 7.75
C LYS A 206 7.37 -18.38 6.75
N LEU A 207 6.24 -18.31 6.05
CA LEU A 207 5.88 -19.28 5.03
C LEU A 207 6.78 -19.14 3.80
N ASN A 208 7.06 -17.91 3.37
CA ASN A 208 7.95 -17.63 2.23
C ASN A 208 9.38 -18.10 2.49
N SER A 209 9.86 -18.00 3.73
CA SER A 209 11.19 -18.49 4.09
C SER A 209 11.26 -20.00 4.27
N LYS A 210 10.13 -20.71 4.18
CA LYS A 210 10.06 -22.15 4.42
C LYS A 210 10.07 -22.92 3.10
N ASN A 211 11.03 -23.84 2.96
CA ASN A 211 11.09 -24.73 1.81
C ASN A 211 9.78 -25.51 1.61
N ALA A 212 9.31 -25.63 0.38
CA ALA A 212 8.10 -26.36 0.02
C ALA A 212 8.08 -27.80 0.57
N SER A 213 9.22 -28.50 0.49
CA SER A 213 9.39 -29.86 1.03
C SER A 213 9.23 -29.96 2.54
N SER A 214 9.51 -28.89 3.29
CA SER A 214 9.41 -28.85 4.75
C SER A 214 8.05 -28.34 5.25
N ARG A 215 7.12 -27.99 4.36
CA ARG A 215 5.77 -27.56 4.72
C ARG A 215 4.91 -28.77 5.10
N ASN A 216 4.27 -28.70 6.26
CA ASN A 216 3.29 -29.69 6.69
C ASN A 216 1.91 -29.27 6.19
N ILE A 217 1.38 -29.99 5.20
CA ILE A 217 0.04 -29.75 4.66
C ILE A 217 -0.78 -31.01 4.90
N TRP A 218 -1.89 -30.85 5.59
CA TRP A 218 -2.81 -31.91 5.90
C TRP A 218 -4.15 -31.70 5.18
N THR A 219 -4.72 -32.78 4.69
CA THR A 219 -6.07 -32.81 4.15
C THR A 219 -6.87 -33.95 4.76
N SER A 220 -8.19 -33.80 4.83
CA SER A 220 -9.12 -34.84 5.25
C SER A 220 -9.63 -35.65 4.04
N GLY A 221 -10.29 -36.79 4.32
CA GLY A 221 -10.95 -37.56 3.27
C GLY A 221 -10.03 -38.56 2.54
N ILE A 222 -8.79 -38.72 3.01
CA ILE A 222 -7.87 -39.74 2.51
C ILE A 222 -7.47 -40.70 3.63
N SER A 223 -7.10 -41.93 3.25
CA SER A 223 -6.70 -42.97 4.21
C SER A 223 -5.34 -42.71 4.86
N ALA A 224 -4.51 -41.86 4.27
CA ALA A 224 -3.18 -41.56 4.79
C ALA A 224 -3.28 -40.75 6.09
N SER A 225 -2.60 -41.20 7.13
CA SER A 225 -2.54 -40.55 8.44
C SER A 225 -1.33 -39.61 8.54
N GLY A 226 -1.42 -38.64 9.46
CA GLY A 226 -0.30 -37.76 9.78
C GLY A 226 -0.54 -36.30 9.42
N ILE A 227 0.40 -35.46 9.84
CA ILE A 227 0.33 -33.98 9.70
C ILE A 227 0.83 -33.46 8.35
N ASN A 228 1.27 -34.35 7.46
CA ASN A 228 1.81 -34.01 6.14
C ASN A 228 1.40 -35.08 5.13
N ASN A 229 0.10 -35.21 4.89
CA ASN A 229 -0.43 -36.21 4.00
C ASN A 229 -0.77 -35.68 2.59
N PHE A 230 -0.73 -34.37 2.36
CA PHE A 230 -0.91 -33.76 1.04
C PHE A 230 0.43 -33.73 0.30
N THR A 231 0.84 -34.90 -0.21
CA THR A 231 2.14 -35.13 -0.86
C THR A 231 1.98 -35.96 -2.13
N THR A 232 2.95 -35.91 -3.03
CA THR A 232 2.97 -36.72 -4.25
C THR A 232 3.00 -38.20 -3.95
N SER A 233 3.48 -38.62 -2.78
CA SER A 233 3.43 -40.05 -2.34
C SER A 233 1.99 -40.53 -2.13
N ASN A 234 1.04 -39.64 -1.91
CA ASN A 234 -0.38 -39.96 -1.76
C ASN A 234 -1.20 -39.59 -3.01
N ARG A 235 -0.53 -39.40 -4.16
CA ARG A 235 -1.14 -38.98 -5.42
C ARG A 235 -2.39 -39.79 -5.77
N ASP A 236 -2.30 -41.10 -5.75
CA ASP A 236 -3.39 -41.99 -6.20
C ASP A 236 -4.66 -41.83 -5.35
N THR A 237 -4.49 -41.54 -4.08
CA THR A 237 -5.61 -41.24 -3.15
C THR A 237 -6.13 -39.84 -3.32
N LEU A 238 -5.26 -38.87 -3.64
CA LEU A 238 -5.62 -37.46 -3.84
C LEU A 238 -6.27 -37.22 -5.20
N LYS A 239 -5.81 -37.90 -6.24
CA LYS A 239 -6.24 -37.71 -7.64
C LYS A 239 -7.76 -37.71 -7.81
N PRO A 240 -8.54 -38.68 -7.33
CA PRO A 240 -10.00 -38.69 -7.49
C PRO A 240 -10.69 -37.57 -6.69
N LEU A 241 -10.09 -37.08 -5.61
CA LEU A 241 -10.63 -35.96 -4.81
C LEU A 241 -10.35 -34.61 -5.45
N MET A 242 -9.19 -34.45 -6.08
CA MET A 242 -8.79 -33.21 -6.74
C MET A 242 -9.42 -33.07 -8.13
N PHE A 243 -9.71 -34.20 -8.80
CA PHE A 243 -10.21 -34.27 -10.18
C PHE A 243 -11.39 -35.25 -10.29
N PRO A 244 -12.54 -34.94 -9.66
CA PRO A 244 -13.65 -35.91 -9.53
C PRO A 244 -14.29 -36.34 -10.85
N SER A 245 -14.09 -35.61 -11.93
CA SER A 245 -14.68 -35.89 -13.25
C SER A 245 -13.68 -35.82 -14.39
N GLN A 246 -12.39 -35.89 -14.08
CA GLN A 246 -11.29 -35.75 -15.04
C GLN A 246 -10.31 -36.93 -14.89
N SER A 247 -9.52 -37.15 -15.92
CA SER A 247 -8.48 -38.21 -15.94
C SER A 247 -7.11 -37.55 -16.24
N PRO A 248 -6.58 -36.71 -15.34
CA PRO A 248 -5.29 -36.08 -15.53
C PRO A 248 -4.17 -37.13 -15.52
N SER A 249 -3.05 -36.81 -16.16
CA SER A 249 -1.81 -37.60 -16.04
C SER A 249 -1.27 -37.47 -14.61
N ASP A 250 -0.43 -38.43 -14.23
CA ASP A 250 0.22 -38.40 -12.91
C ASP A 250 1.11 -37.17 -12.75
N THR A 251 1.75 -36.73 -13.84
CA THR A 251 2.55 -35.48 -13.84
C THR A 251 1.71 -34.24 -13.56
N GLU A 252 0.51 -34.13 -14.13
CA GLU A 252 -0.39 -33.00 -13.86
C GLU A 252 -0.85 -32.96 -12.41
N VAL A 253 -1.12 -34.15 -11.83
CA VAL A 253 -1.49 -34.26 -10.41
C VAL A 253 -0.32 -33.87 -9.51
N ASP A 254 0.88 -34.38 -9.79
CA ASP A 254 2.08 -34.05 -9.03
C ASP A 254 2.44 -32.58 -9.13
N ASN A 255 2.30 -31.97 -10.30
CA ASN A 255 2.51 -30.53 -10.50
C ASN A 255 1.54 -29.71 -9.65
N LEU A 256 0.25 -30.09 -9.63
CA LEU A 256 -0.73 -29.37 -8.81
C LEU A 256 -0.48 -29.56 -7.30
N ILE A 257 -0.10 -30.76 -6.86
CA ILE A 257 0.30 -31.00 -5.45
C ILE A 257 1.52 -30.15 -5.09
N ASN A 258 2.52 -30.12 -5.94
CA ASN A 258 3.75 -29.35 -5.73
C ASN A 258 3.46 -27.83 -5.72
N PHE A 259 2.62 -27.33 -6.61
CA PHE A 259 2.18 -25.93 -6.64
C PHE A 259 1.48 -25.55 -5.34
N ILE A 260 0.53 -26.35 -4.86
CA ILE A 260 -0.17 -26.11 -3.58
C ILE A 260 0.82 -26.12 -2.40
N ARG A 261 1.85 -26.95 -2.49
CA ARG A 261 2.95 -26.98 -1.51
C ARG A 261 3.88 -25.78 -1.60
N GLY A 262 3.77 -24.96 -2.64
CA GLY A 262 4.55 -23.74 -2.86
C GLY A 262 5.84 -23.96 -3.63
N VAL A 263 5.87 -24.98 -4.50
CA VAL A 263 6.86 -25.07 -5.57
C VAL A 263 6.36 -24.24 -6.74
N ASP A 264 7.21 -23.42 -7.32
CA ASP A 264 6.86 -22.66 -8.52
C ASP A 264 6.89 -23.55 -9.78
N THR A 265 5.91 -24.43 -9.86
CA THR A 265 5.81 -25.44 -10.91
C THR A 265 5.41 -24.86 -12.26
N PHE A 266 4.73 -23.71 -12.26
CA PHE A 266 4.14 -23.12 -13.46
C PHE A 266 4.81 -21.82 -13.90
N ASP A 267 5.78 -21.31 -13.13
CA ASP A 267 6.57 -20.10 -13.41
C ASP A 267 5.74 -18.98 -14.06
N GLN A 268 4.60 -18.65 -13.42
CA GLN A 268 3.62 -17.70 -14.00
C GLN A 268 4.13 -16.25 -14.05
N ASP A 269 5.11 -15.92 -13.25
CA ASP A 269 5.73 -14.60 -13.21
C ASP A 269 7.08 -14.53 -13.93
N SER A 270 7.55 -15.68 -14.45
CA SER A 270 8.76 -15.84 -15.24
C SER A 270 10.04 -15.41 -14.51
N ASP A 271 10.09 -15.67 -13.20
CA ASP A 271 11.26 -15.34 -12.37
C ASP A 271 12.21 -16.54 -12.13
N ASN A 272 11.81 -17.73 -12.51
CA ASN A 272 12.57 -19.01 -12.43
C ASN A 272 12.97 -19.40 -11.00
N ASN A 273 12.19 -19.07 -9.98
CA ASN A 273 12.51 -19.40 -8.58
C ASN A 273 11.50 -20.31 -7.86
#